data_18770b37c37515607feebcf7e886e686
#
_entry.id   18770b37c37515607feebcf7e886e686
#
_cell.length_a   1.000
_cell.length_b   1.000
_cell.length_c   1.000
_cell.angle_alpha   90.00
_cell.angle_beta   90.00
_cell.angle_gamma   90.00
#
_symmetry.space_group_name_H-M   'P 1'
#
loop_
_entity.id
_entity.type
_entity.pdbx_description
1 polymer ?
#
loop_
_entity_poly.entity_id
_entity_poly.type
_entity_poly.pdbx_seq_one_letter_code
_entity_poly.pdbx_strand_id
1 'polypeptide(L)'
;MTDHVKNEAEVEEDSTKVKKNKLKAESIIYIIGMGPGSREMMTQQAKDALEASDVIVGYTVYVDLLRAFYPEKEFVTTPMRQEIERCRICFSLAGEGKTVSMVCSGDAGVYGMAAPMYELQQENKVYQQTELVVLPGITAANSGAAVLGAPLNHDYCVISLSDLLTPWEQIEKRLTAAVQGDFAIAVYNPSSHKRKDHLKRACDIMLTAGASPDRACGYVENIGRDGTRAHVLTLGQLRETPVNMFTTVFIGNSKSVIMGDKLVTGRGYRI
;
A
#
# COMPACT_ATOMS: atom_id res chain seq x y z
N MET A 1 -69.89 -28.45 19.63
CA MET A 1 -68.66 -29.03 20.17
C MET A 1 -67.90 -29.60 18.99
N THR A 2 -67.16 -28.81 18.21
CA THR A 2 -66.19 -29.22 17.20
C THR A 2 -65.64 -27.99 16.51
N ASP A 3 -64.82 -27.12 17.20
CA ASP A 3 -64.12 -26.02 16.53
C ASP A 3 -62.94 -25.48 17.35
N HIS A 4 -62.23 -26.40 18.09
CA HIS A 4 -61.07 -25.95 18.87
C HIS A 4 -59.80 -26.79 18.69
N VAL A 5 -59.68 -27.60 17.65
CA VAL A 5 -58.48 -28.48 17.46
C VAL A 5 -57.66 -28.15 16.20
N LYS A 6 -58.02 -27.11 15.41
CA LYS A 6 -57.28 -26.78 14.17
C LYS A 6 -56.28 -25.64 14.29
N ASN A 7 -56.13 -25.00 15.47
CA ASN A 7 -55.30 -23.80 15.58
C ASN A 7 -53.92 -24.02 16.24
N GLU A 8 -53.59 -25.22 16.73
CA GLU A 8 -52.29 -25.49 17.36
C GLU A 8 -51.24 -26.08 16.41
N ALA A 9 -51.66 -26.71 15.30
CA ALA A 9 -50.72 -27.31 14.34
C ALA A 9 -50.14 -26.29 13.33
N GLU A 10 -50.84 -25.17 13.04
CA GLU A 10 -50.33 -24.12 12.14
C GLU A 10 -49.35 -23.13 12.82
N VAL A 11 -49.34 -23.05 14.16
CA VAL A 11 -48.44 -22.17 14.92
C VAL A 11 -47.06 -22.80 15.14
N GLU A 12 -46.97 -24.16 15.16
CA GLU A 12 -45.67 -24.86 15.31
C GLU A 12 -44.87 -24.96 13.98
N GLU A 13 -45.52 -24.95 12.82
CA GLU A 13 -44.82 -24.98 11.51
C GLU A 13 -44.18 -23.65 11.13
N ASP A 14 -44.72 -22.53 11.61
CA ASP A 14 -44.18 -21.20 11.31
C ASP A 14 -43.00 -20.84 12.24
N SER A 15 -42.95 -21.36 13.46
CA SER A 15 -41.82 -21.18 14.38
C SER A 15 -40.56 -21.95 13.99
N THR A 16 -40.68 -23.01 13.18
CA THR A 16 -39.56 -23.80 12.66
C THR A 16 -38.99 -23.23 11.36
N LYS A 17 -39.74 -22.45 10.60
CA LYS A 17 -39.25 -21.74 9.41
C LYS A 17 -38.48 -20.44 9.72
N VAL A 18 -38.79 -19.79 10.85
CA VAL A 18 -38.10 -18.56 11.29
C VAL A 18 -36.70 -18.86 11.90
N LYS A 19 -36.41 -20.08 12.30
CA LYS A 19 -35.09 -20.48 12.85
C LYS A 19 -34.06 -20.88 11.79
N LYS A 20 -34.36 -20.84 10.49
CA LYS A 20 -33.40 -21.16 9.41
C LYS A 20 -32.82 -19.97 8.68
N ASN A 21 -33.22 -18.73 8.98
CA ASN A 21 -32.49 -17.52 8.56
C ASN A 21 -31.60 -17.04 9.73
N LYS A 22 -30.64 -17.86 10.17
CA LYS A 22 -29.39 -17.27 10.66
C LYS A 22 -28.80 -16.52 9.45
N LEU A 23 -28.90 -15.18 9.47
CA LEU A 23 -28.11 -14.29 8.66
C LEU A 23 -26.70 -14.89 8.64
N LYS A 24 -26.23 -15.39 7.48
CA LYS A 24 -24.82 -15.68 7.28
C LYS A 24 -24.14 -14.39 7.69
N ALA A 25 -23.34 -14.42 8.74
CA ALA A 25 -22.47 -13.29 9.06
C ALA A 25 -21.74 -12.96 7.75
N GLU A 26 -21.92 -11.74 7.26
CA GLU A 26 -21.27 -11.29 6.04
C GLU A 26 -19.77 -11.47 6.28
N SER A 27 -19.13 -12.32 5.47
CA SER A 27 -17.70 -12.53 5.58
C SER A 27 -16.99 -11.24 5.20
N ILE A 28 -16.08 -10.78 6.03
CA ILE A 28 -15.38 -9.50 5.84
C ILE A 28 -13.89 -9.69 5.70
N ILE A 29 -13.30 -8.96 4.76
CA ILE A 29 -11.85 -8.84 4.60
C ILE A 29 -11.47 -7.36 4.69
N TYR A 30 -10.67 -7.01 5.69
CA TYR A 30 -10.02 -5.72 5.78
C TYR A 30 -8.73 -5.72 4.96
N ILE A 31 -8.58 -4.78 4.03
CA ILE A 31 -7.37 -4.58 3.23
C ILE A 31 -6.65 -3.37 3.81
N ILE A 32 -5.62 -3.62 4.61
CA ILE A 32 -5.07 -2.65 5.54
C ILE A 32 -3.74 -2.09 5.05
N GLY A 33 -3.66 -0.77 4.90
CA GLY A 33 -2.41 -0.04 4.84
C GLY A 33 -1.84 0.11 6.24
N MET A 34 -0.77 -0.63 6.57
CA MET A 34 -0.16 -0.60 7.90
C MET A 34 0.80 0.57 8.12
N GLY A 35 0.89 1.51 7.16
CA GLY A 35 1.88 2.58 7.20
C GLY A 35 3.30 2.07 6.92
N PRO A 36 4.33 2.87 7.21
CA PRO A 36 5.71 2.55 6.84
C PRO A 36 6.38 1.46 7.69
N GLY A 37 5.82 1.12 8.87
CA GLY A 37 6.33 0.00 9.64
C GLY A 37 6.23 0.11 11.16
N SER A 38 6.14 1.30 11.75
CA SER A 38 5.96 1.46 13.19
C SER A 38 4.48 1.48 13.58
N ARG A 39 4.15 1.04 14.79
CA ARG A 39 2.77 1.04 15.31
C ARG A 39 2.20 2.44 15.46
N GLU A 40 3.02 3.42 15.79
CA GLU A 40 2.63 4.83 15.96
C GLU A 40 2.17 5.46 14.64
N MET A 41 2.70 4.97 13.51
CA MET A 41 2.34 5.44 12.17
C MET A 41 1.15 4.68 11.55
N MET A 42 0.56 3.72 12.25
CA MET A 42 -0.71 3.11 11.83
C MET A 42 -1.88 4.02 12.16
N THR A 43 -2.87 4.08 11.28
CA THR A 43 -4.15 4.72 11.58
C THR A 43 -4.88 3.95 12.70
N GLN A 44 -5.74 4.64 13.45
CA GLN A 44 -6.54 3.97 14.48
C GLN A 44 -7.44 2.90 13.87
N GLN A 45 -8.06 3.18 12.73
CA GLN A 45 -8.90 2.22 12.00
C GLN A 45 -8.13 0.94 11.62
N ALA A 46 -6.86 1.07 11.20
CA ALA A 46 -6.03 -0.08 10.90
C ALA A 46 -5.76 -0.94 12.15
N LYS A 47 -5.47 -0.30 13.29
CA LYS A 47 -5.26 -1.00 14.57
C LYS A 47 -6.52 -1.73 15.03
N ASP A 48 -7.67 -1.05 15.00
CA ASP A 48 -8.96 -1.62 15.41
C ASP A 48 -9.34 -2.83 14.55
N ALA A 49 -9.12 -2.76 13.23
CA ALA A 49 -9.37 -3.86 12.32
C ALA A 49 -8.43 -5.04 12.57
N LEU A 50 -7.14 -4.80 12.82
CA LEU A 50 -6.18 -5.85 13.19
C LEU A 50 -6.57 -6.53 14.51
N GLU A 51 -7.03 -5.77 15.50
CA GLU A 51 -7.52 -6.29 16.78
C GLU A 51 -8.80 -7.12 16.60
N ALA A 52 -9.71 -6.70 15.72
CA ALA A 52 -10.97 -7.40 15.46
C ALA A 52 -10.82 -8.66 14.60
N SER A 53 -9.72 -8.82 13.88
CA SER A 53 -9.52 -9.94 12.94
C SER A 53 -9.10 -11.23 13.63
N ASP A 54 -9.59 -12.35 13.13
CA ASP A 54 -9.17 -13.70 13.55
C ASP A 54 -7.80 -14.03 12.97
N VAL A 55 -7.56 -13.64 11.71
CA VAL A 55 -6.34 -13.98 10.95
C VAL A 55 -5.76 -12.75 10.24
N ILE A 56 -4.46 -12.60 10.32
CA ILE A 56 -3.69 -11.57 9.62
C ILE A 56 -2.89 -12.23 8.50
N VAL A 57 -3.15 -11.84 7.25
CA VAL A 57 -2.53 -12.37 6.04
C VAL A 57 -1.63 -11.31 5.41
N GLY A 58 -0.42 -11.68 4.99
CA GLY A 58 0.46 -10.70 4.36
C GLY A 58 1.75 -11.27 3.78
N TYR A 59 2.56 -10.39 3.19
CA TYR A 59 3.93 -10.71 2.83
C TYR A 59 4.76 -10.90 4.10
N THR A 60 5.59 -11.96 4.15
CA THR A 60 6.33 -12.38 5.34
C THR A 60 7.02 -11.22 6.07
N VAL A 61 7.78 -10.38 5.34
CA VAL A 61 8.52 -9.24 5.93
C VAL A 61 7.59 -8.21 6.59
N TYR A 62 6.37 -8.01 6.08
CA TYR A 62 5.42 -7.07 6.66
C TYR A 62 4.71 -7.65 7.87
N VAL A 63 4.35 -8.94 7.79
CA VAL A 63 3.75 -9.66 8.91
C VAL A 63 4.70 -9.72 10.11
N ASP A 64 6.00 -9.94 9.87
CA ASP A 64 6.99 -10.01 10.95
C ASP A 64 7.08 -8.70 11.76
N LEU A 65 6.80 -7.55 11.15
CA LEU A 65 6.70 -6.26 11.87
C LEU A 65 5.49 -6.21 12.82
N LEU A 66 4.43 -7.00 12.55
CA LEU A 66 3.19 -7.00 13.34
C LEU A 66 3.20 -8.03 14.48
N ARG A 67 3.98 -9.10 14.37
CA ARG A 67 3.99 -10.21 15.34
C ARG A 67 4.26 -9.74 16.78
N ALA A 68 5.12 -8.76 16.95
CA ALA A 68 5.42 -8.20 18.28
C ALA A 68 4.25 -7.43 18.89
N PHE A 69 3.33 -6.92 18.07
CA PHE A 69 2.19 -6.10 18.51
C PHE A 69 0.91 -6.91 18.71
N TYR A 70 0.81 -8.08 18.05
CA TYR A 70 -0.38 -8.95 18.06
C TYR A 70 0.02 -10.43 18.26
N PRO A 71 0.70 -10.78 19.39
CA PRO A 71 1.28 -12.11 19.58
C PRO A 71 0.26 -13.25 19.63
N GLU A 72 -1.00 -12.96 19.97
CA GLU A 72 -2.10 -13.95 20.04
C GLU A 72 -2.84 -14.17 18.72
N LYS A 73 -2.53 -13.41 17.68
CA LYS A 73 -3.20 -13.54 16.39
C LYS A 73 -2.64 -14.68 15.55
N GLU A 74 -3.51 -15.31 14.78
CA GLU A 74 -3.09 -16.23 13.72
C GLU A 74 -2.49 -15.43 12.56
N PHE A 75 -1.32 -15.86 12.08
CA PHE A 75 -0.63 -15.22 10.96
C PHE A 75 -0.43 -16.21 9.82
N VAL A 76 -0.89 -15.82 8.61
CA VAL A 76 -0.63 -16.54 7.36
C VAL A 76 0.25 -15.67 6.47
N THR A 77 1.39 -16.21 6.05
CA THR A 77 2.36 -15.47 5.24
C THR A 77 2.58 -16.14 3.90
N THR A 78 2.85 -15.32 2.89
CA THR A 78 3.30 -15.79 1.59
C THR A 78 4.58 -15.05 1.17
N PRO A 79 5.47 -15.68 0.40
CA PRO A 79 6.64 -15.00 -0.14
C PRO A 79 6.28 -13.95 -1.19
N MET A 80 7.27 -13.18 -1.62
CA MET A 80 7.16 -12.23 -2.73
C MET A 80 6.72 -12.94 -4.03
N ARG A 81 5.94 -12.26 -4.88
CA ARG A 81 5.39 -12.75 -6.15
C ARG A 81 4.28 -13.80 -6.00
N GLN A 82 3.68 -13.86 -4.85
CA GLN A 82 2.47 -14.67 -4.59
C GLN A 82 1.27 -13.79 -4.21
N GLU A 83 1.15 -12.63 -4.86
CA GLU A 83 0.11 -11.64 -4.58
C GLU A 83 -1.29 -12.24 -4.78
N ILE A 84 -1.53 -12.88 -5.91
CA ILE A 84 -2.84 -13.49 -6.22
C ILE A 84 -3.15 -14.66 -5.29
N GLU A 85 -2.14 -15.48 -4.97
CA GLU A 85 -2.33 -16.58 -4.01
C GLU A 85 -2.68 -16.05 -2.61
N ARG A 86 -2.04 -14.96 -2.19
CA ARG A 86 -2.38 -14.25 -0.94
C ARG A 86 -3.82 -13.78 -0.94
N CYS A 87 -4.33 -13.24 -2.06
CA CYS A 87 -5.74 -12.87 -2.19
C CYS A 87 -6.66 -14.08 -2.06
N ARG A 88 -6.35 -15.20 -2.72
CA ARG A 88 -7.13 -16.43 -2.62
C ARG A 88 -7.21 -16.98 -1.20
N ILE A 89 -6.09 -16.96 -0.48
CA ILE A 89 -6.03 -17.37 0.94
C ILE A 89 -6.99 -16.51 1.77
N CYS A 90 -7.03 -15.18 1.58
CA CYS A 90 -7.95 -14.31 2.30
C CYS A 90 -9.41 -14.67 2.03
N PHE A 91 -9.80 -14.89 0.77
CA PHE A 91 -11.16 -15.31 0.43
C PHE A 91 -11.52 -16.70 0.96
N SER A 92 -10.57 -17.64 0.95
CA SER A 92 -10.79 -18.98 1.54
C SER A 92 -11.10 -18.89 3.03
N LEU A 93 -10.27 -18.16 3.79
CA LEU A 93 -10.43 -17.97 5.23
C LEU A 93 -11.73 -17.22 5.56
N ALA A 94 -12.07 -16.19 4.77
CA ALA A 94 -13.34 -15.49 4.93
C ALA A 94 -14.55 -16.39 4.63
N GLY A 95 -14.42 -17.28 3.64
CA GLY A 95 -15.43 -18.30 3.32
C GLY A 95 -15.65 -19.34 4.45
N GLU A 96 -14.65 -19.54 5.31
CA GLU A 96 -14.73 -20.36 6.53
C GLU A 96 -15.40 -19.61 7.70
N GLY A 97 -15.78 -18.34 7.51
CA GLY A 97 -16.43 -17.50 8.51
C GLY A 97 -15.47 -16.71 9.40
N LYS A 98 -14.18 -16.63 9.04
CA LYS A 98 -13.18 -15.82 9.75
C LYS A 98 -13.23 -14.36 9.28
N THR A 99 -13.01 -13.44 10.21
CA THR A 99 -12.68 -12.04 9.90
C THR A 99 -11.20 -11.96 9.55
N VAL A 100 -10.87 -11.50 8.35
CA VAL A 100 -9.50 -11.53 7.80
C VAL A 100 -8.95 -10.13 7.60
N SER A 101 -7.71 -9.88 8.03
CA SER A 101 -6.95 -8.69 7.66
C SER A 101 -5.85 -9.04 6.66
N MET A 102 -5.92 -8.46 5.46
CA MET A 102 -4.81 -8.45 4.49
C MET A 102 -3.96 -7.22 4.71
N VAL A 103 -2.68 -7.38 5.06
CA VAL A 103 -1.80 -6.24 5.37
C VAL A 103 -0.86 -5.88 4.22
N CYS A 104 -0.74 -4.57 3.98
CA CYS A 104 0.15 -3.94 3.01
C CYS A 104 1.06 -2.94 3.71
N SER A 105 2.33 -2.86 3.36
CA SER A 105 3.20 -1.76 3.78
C SER A 105 2.75 -0.46 3.10
N GLY A 106 2.80 0.66 3.81
CA GLY A 106 2.31 1.94 3.32
C GLY A 106 0.78 1.96 3.25
N ASP A 107 0.25 2.24 2.08
CA ASP A 107 -1.18 2.31 1.78
C ASP A 107 -1.63 1.14 0.90
N ALA A 108 -2.80 0.58 1.18
CA ALA A 108 -3.32 -0.58 0.45
C ALA A 108 -3.71 -0.27 -1.00
N GLY A 109 -4.04 0.99 -1.31
CA GLY A 109 -4.42 1.47 -2.64
C GLY A 109 -3.25 2.04 -3.47
N VAL A 110 -2.08 2.27 -2.84
CA VAL A 110 -0.90 2.81 -3.53
C VAL A 110 0.13 1.70 -3.77
N TYR A 111 0.07 1.06 -4.94
CA TYR A 111 0.86 -0.13 -5.30
C TYR A 111 0.70 -1.29 -4.29
N GLY A 112 -0.42 -1.30 -3.56
CA GLY A 112 -0.78 -2.31 -2.58
C GLY A 112 -1.70 -3.39 -3.14
N MET A 113 -2.41 -4.07 -2.24
CA MET A 113 -3.20 -5.25 -2.58
C MET A 113 -4.69 -4.96 -2.82
N ALA A 114 -5.15 -3.70 -2.70
CA ALA A 114 -6.58 -3.40 -2.85
C ALA A 114 -7.08 -3.74 -4.27
N ALA A 115 -6.37 -3.33 -5.32
CA ALA A 115 -6.77 -3.61 -6.71
C ALA A 115 -6.84 -5.13 -7.00
N PRO A 116 -5.81 -5.96 -6.73
CA PRO A 116 -5.89 -7.41 -6.94
C PRO A 116 -7.03 -8.10 -6.17
N MET A 117 -7.40 -7.60 -4.98
CA MET A 117 -8.53 -8.13 -4.22
C MET A 117 -9.85 -7.88 -4.94
N TYR A 118 -10.10 -6.65 -5.42
CA TYR A 118 -11.30 -6.32 -6.19
C TYR A 118 -11.35 -7.05 -7.53
N GLU A 119 -10.23 -7.13 -8.25
CA GLU A 119 -10.13 -7.86 -9.53
C GLU A 119 -10.50 -9.34 -9.33
N LEU A 120 -9.92 -10.00 -8.33
CA LEU A 120 -10.21 -11.40 -8.04
C LEU A 120 -11.66 -11.61 -7.58
N GLN A 121 -12.21 -10.70 -6.79
CA GLN A 121 -13.63 -10.72 -6.39
C GLN A 121 -14.56 -10.62 -7.59
N GLN A 122 -14.26 -9.74 -8.54
CA GLN A 122 -15.04 -9.54 -9.77
C GLN A 122 -15.06 -10.79 -10.64
N GLU A 123 -13.94 -11.50 -10.74
CA GLU A 123 -13.80 -12.70 -11.56
C GLU A 123 -14.48 -13.94 -10.96
N ASN A 124 -14.69 -13.98 -9.63
CA ASN A 124 -15.20 -15.16 -8.93
C ASN A 124 -16.50 -14.88 -8.17
N LYS A 125 -17.60 -15.44 -8.68
CA LYS A 125 -18.94 -15.27 -8.08
C LYS A 125 -19.03 -15.69 -6.60
N VAL A 126 -18.23 -16.66 -6.16
CA VAL A 126 -18.21 -17.11 -4.74
C VAL A 126 -17.66 -16.01 -3.84
N TYR A 127 -16.69 -15.24 -4.32
CA TYR A 127 -16.07 -14.16 -3.56
C TYR A 127 -16.90 -12.88 -3.48
N GLN A 128 -17.90 -12.72 -4.38
CA GLN A 128 -18.78 -11.54 -4.43
C GLN A 128 -19.66 -11.39 -3.18
N GLN A 129 -19.80 -12.45 -2.36
CA GLN A 129 -20.53 -12.39 -1.09
C GLN A 129 -19.69 -11.87 0.09
N THR A 130 -18.38 -11.68 -0.10
CA THR A 130 -17.46 -11.20 0.92
C THR A 130 -17.37 -9.68 0.85
N GLU A 131 -17.57 -9.00 1.96
CA GLU A 131 -17.34 -7.55 2.04
C GLU A 131 -15.85 -7.25 2.04
N LEU A 132 -15.41 -6.32 1.17
CA LEU A 132 -14.05 -5.81 1.13
C LEU A 132 -14.02 -4.38 1.68
N VAL A 133 -13.26 -4.17 2.76
CA VAL A 133 -13.08 -2.86 3.39
C VAL A 133 -11.63 -2.44 3.27
N VAL A 134 -11.37 -1.38 2.48
CA VAL A 134 -10.01 -0.82 2.34
C VAL A 134 -9.78 0.22 3.42
N LEU A 135 -8.74 0.03 4.22
CA LEU A 135 -8.33 0.95 5.26
C LEU A 135 -7.01 1.63 4.87
N PRO A 136 -6.98 2.98 4.83
CA PRO A 136 -5.83 3.72 4.37
C PRO A 136 -4.65 3.61 5.34
N GLY A 137 -3.44 3.71 4.80
CA GLY A 137 -2.21 3.82 5.56
C GLY A 137 -1.35 4.96 5.07
N ILE A 138 -0.35 5.37 5.85
CA ILE A 138 0.59 6.40 5.43
C ILE A 138 1.54 5.81 4.38
N THR A 139 1.36 6.22 3.13
CA THR A 139 2.20 5.76 2.01
C THR A 139 3.66 6.23 2.15
N ALA A 140 4.60 5.49 1.56
CA ALA A 140 6.02 5.83 1.58
C ALA A 140 6.33 7.21 1.00
N ALA A 141 5.53 7.71 0.06
CA ALA A 141 5.67 9.07 -0.46
C ALA A 141 5.51 10.11 0.67
N ASN A 142 4.44 10.02 1.47
CA ASN A 142 4.19 10.99 2.53
C ASN A 142 5.13 10.79 3.73
N SER A 143 5.35 9.55 4.16
CA SER A 143 6.21 9.27 5.31
C SER A 143 7.69 9.57 5.02
N GLY A 144 8.19 9.26 3.83
CA GLY A 144 9.54 9.60 3.42
C GLY A 144 9.74 11.10 3.18
N ALA A 145 8.74 11.77 2.62
CA ALA A 145 8.76 13.23 2.46
C ALA A 145 8.89 13.95 3.81
N ALA A 146 8.18 13.49 4.84
CA ALA A 146 8.26 14.05 6.19
C ALA A 146 9.68 13.92 6.81
N VAL A 147 10.39 12.83 6.52
CA VAL A 147 11.79 12.65 6.96
C VAL A 147 12.73 13.62 6.26
N LEU A 148 12.52 13.83 4.95
CA LEU A 148 13.34 14.74 4.13
C LEU A 148 13.03 16.22 4.34
N GLY A 149 11.86 16.57 4.87
CA GLY A 149 11.39 17.95 5.03
C GLY A 149 10.06 18.19 4.30
N ALA A 150 10.06 18.87 3.16
CA ALA A 150 8.85 19.16 2.41
C ALA A 150 9.05 19.04 0.88
N PRO A 151 9.52 17.90 0.34
CA PRO A 151 9.80 17.77 -1.10
C PRO A 151 8.53 17.76 -1.95
N LEU A 152 7.38 17.40 -1.39
CA LEU A 152 6.09 17.24 -2.08
C LEU A 152 5.12 18.39 -1.81
N ASN A 153 5.62 19.57 -1.42
CA ASN A 153 4.79 20.71 -1.05
C ASN A 153 4.22 21.49 -2.26
N HIS A 154 4.24 20.92 -3.44
CA HIS A 154 3.64 21.41 -4.69
C HIS A 154 3.03 20.20 -5.42
N ASP A 155 2.59 20.38 -6.69
CA ASP A 155 2.09 19.28 -7.49
C ASP A 155 3.15 18.19 -7.63
N TYR A 156 2.76 16.96 -7.39
CA TYR A 156 3.67 15.83 -7.46
C TYR A 156 3.01 14.58 -8.06
N CYS A 157 3.82 13.67 -8.54
CA CYS A 157 3.36 12.36 -8.99
C CYS A 157 4.14 11.23 -8.31
N VAL A 158 3.55 10.03 -8.33
CA VAL A 158 4.16 8.80 -7.83
C VAL A 158 4.41 7.88 -9.00
N ILE A 159 5.66 7.43 -9.19
CA ILE A 159 6.06 6.56 -10.28
C ILE A 159 6.81 5.36 -9.74
N SER A 160 6.37 4.15 -10.10
CA SER A 160 7.09 2.92 -9.81
C SER A 160 8.02 2.56 -10.96
N LEU A 161 9.27 2.22 -10.64
CA LEU A 161 10.23 1.70 -11.63
C LEU A 161 10.14 0.18 -11.80
N SER A 162 9.14 -0.47 -11.24
CA SER A 162 8.92 -1.90 -11.44
C SER A 162 8.39 -2.18 -12.85
N ASP A 163 9.17 -2.91 -13.64
CA ASP A 163 8.85 -3.34 -14.99
C ASP A 163 8.23 -4.76 -15.06
N LEU A 164 7.76 -5.29 -13.93
CA LEU A 164 7.14 -6.63 -13.88
C LEU A 164 5.80 -6.69 -14.60
N LEU A 165 4.97 -5.65 -14.42
CA LEU A 165 3.62 -5.56 -14.96
C LEU A 165 3.44 -4.34 -15.88
N THR A 166 4.42 -3.44 -15.91
CA THR A 166 4.38 -2.21 -16.71
C THR A 166 5.59 -2.20 -17.63
N PRO A 167 5.42 -2.17 -18.97
CA PRO A 167 6.54 -2.07 -19.90
C PRO A 167 7.40 -0.84 -19.61
N TRP A 168 8.73 -0.97 -19.79
CA TRP A 168 9.67 0.11 -19.48
C TRP A 168 9.41 1.38 -20.27
N GLU A 169 8.95 1.25 -21.51
CA GLU A 169 8.61 2.37 -22.40
C GLU A 169 7.47 3.24 -21.80
N GLN A 170 6.56 2.63 -21.06
CA GLN A 170 5.52 3.39 -20.34
C GLN A 170 6.08 4.11 -19.12
N ILE A 171 7.04 3.51 -18.43
CA ILE A 171 7.74 4.16 -17.29
C ILE A 171 8.53 5.36 -17.81
N GLU A 172 9.27 5.20 -18.90
CA GLU A 172 10.02 6.27 -19.58
C GLU A 172 9.11 7.44 -19.99
N LYS A 173 7.97 7.14 -20.64
CA LYS A 173 6.98 8.15 -21.02
C LYS A 173 6.46 8.93 -19.80
N ARG A 174 6.20 8.25 -18.67
CA ARG A 174 5.71 8.88 -17.43
C ARG A 174 6.79 9.77 -16.81
N LEU A 175 8.04 9.32 -16.74
CA LEU A 175 9.17 10.12 -16.23
C LEU A 175 9.40 11.37 -17.09
N THR A 176 9.40 11.23 -18.41
CA THR A 176 9.53 12.35 -19.36
C THR A 176 8.41 13.36 -19.16
N ALA A 177 7.16 12.93 -19.10
CA ALA A 177 6.00 13.80 -18.89
C ALA A 177 6.04 14.52 -17.52
N ALA A 178 6.49 13.83 -16.47
CA ALA A 178 6.63 14.40 -15.14
C ALA A 178 7.67 15.52 -15.10
N VAL A 179 8.80 15.34 -15.79
CA VAL A 179 9.84 16.40 -15.93
C VAL A 179 9.32 17.56 -16.73
N GLN A 180 8.66 17.33 -17.87
CA GLN A 180 8.09 18.38 -18.73
C GLN A 180 6.97 19.16 -18.05
N GLY A 181 6.17 18.50 -17.20
CA GLY A 181 5.15 19.14 -16.37
C GLY A 181 5.68 19.79 -15.10
N ASP A 182 6.98 19.73 -14.86
CA ASP A 182 7.65 20.25 -13.66
C ASP A 182 7.07 19.72 -12.34
N PHE A 183 6.64 18.44 -12.31
CA PHE A 183 6.21 17.77 -11.10
C PHE A 183 7.39 17.41 -10.19
N ALA A 184 7.17 17.48 -8.88
CA ALA A 184 7.98 16.69 -7.96
C ALA A 184 7.60 15.21 -8.10
N ILE A 185 8.55 14.28 -7.94
CA ILE A 185 8.31 12.86 -8.19
C ILE A 185 8.71 12.03 -6.96
N ALA A 186 7.77 11.22 -6.45
CA ALA A 186 8.09 10.14 -5.51
C ALA A 186 8.28 8.84 -6.29
N VAL A 187 9.48 8.28 -6.26
CA VAL A 187 9.87 7.08 -7.02
C VAL A 187 9.85 5.86 -6.12
N TYR A 188 9.02 4.88 -6.49
CA TYR A 188 8.89 3.58 -5.83
C TYR A 188 9.66 2.51 -6.60
N ASN A 189 10.09 1.47 -5.88
CA ASN A 189 10.82 0.34 -6.45
C ASN A 189 12.05 0.78 -7.26
N PRO A 190 12.91 1.68 -6.74
CA PRO A 190 14.02 2.25 -7.48
C PRO A 190 15.09 1.21 -7.84
N SER A 191 15.14 0.11 -7.09
CA SER A 191 16.09 -0.99 -7.31
C SER A 191 15.57 -2.31 -6.78
N SER A 192 16.10 -3.41 -7.29
CA SER A 192 15.95 -4.74 -6.72
C SER A 192 17.17 -5.60 -7.10
N HIS A 193 17.25 -6.81 -6.56
CA HIS A 193 18.38 -7.70 -6.84
C HIS A 193 18.63 -7.93 -8.35
N LYS A 194 17.56 -7.95 -9.16
CA LYS A 194 17.62 -8.12 -10.63
C LYS A 194 17.57 -6.82 -11.42
N ARG A 195 17.35 -5.66 -10.78
CA ARG A 195 17.10 -4.36 -11.39
C ARG A 195 17.95 -3.29 -10.71
N LYS A 196 19.26 -3.50 -10.73
CA LYS A 196 20.21 -2.59 -10.07
C LYS A 196 20.34 -1.25 -10.79
N ASP A 197 20.09 -1.22 -12.09
CA ASP A 197 20.31 -0.06 -12.96
C ASP A 197 19.06 0.81 -13.17
N HIS A 198 17.89 0.42 -12.62
CA HIS A 198 16.63 1.10 -12.91
C HIS A 198 16.64 2.55 -12.46
N LEU A 199 17.20 2.88 -11.29
CA LEU A 199 17.33 4.27 -10.85
C LEU A 199 18.24 5.06 -11.77
N LYS A 200 19.38 4.51 -12.17
CA LYS A 200 20.31 5.18 -13.11
C LYS A 200 19.63 5.48 -14.45
N ARG A 201 18.95 4.47 -15.03
CA ARG A 201 18.17 4.64 -16.26
C ARG A 201 17.07 5.71 -16.12
N ALA A 202 16.37 5.73 -14.99
CA ALA A 202 15.35 6.74 -14.72
C ALA A 202 15.97 8.15 -14.65
N CYS A 203 17.13 8.31 -14.00
CA CYS A 203 17.87 9.58 -13.99
C CYS A 203 18.31 10.01 -15.39
N ASP A 204 18.82 9.09 -16.21
CA ASP A 204 19.21 9.37 -17.61
C ASP A 204 18.03 9.86 -18.44
N ILE A 205 16.84 9.24 -18.30
CA ILE A 205 15.61 9.66 -18.96
C ILE A 205 15.23 11.08 -18.52
N MET A 206 15.26 11.37 -17.21
CA MET A 206 14.91 12.69 -16.69
C MET A 206 15.89 13.77 -17.17
N LEU A 207 17.19 13.49 -17.19
CA LEU A 207 18.22 14.41 -17.74
C LEU A 207 17.97 14.67 -19.23
N THR A 208 17.69 13.62 -20.01
CA THR A 208 17.35 13.74 -21.45
C THR A 208 16.07 14.54 -21.67
N ALA A 209 15.10 14.44 -20.76
CA ALA A 209 13.85 15.20 -20.79
C ALA A 209 14.00 16.67 -20.40
N GLY A 210 15.21 17.12 -20.01
CA GLY A 210 15.53 18.51 -19.69
C GLY A 210 15.64 18.83 -18.21
N ALA A 211 15.62 17.82 -17.31
CA ALA A 211 15.91 18.07 -15.91
C ALA A 211 17.38 18.49 -15.72
N SER A 212 17.62 19.52 -14.88
CA SER A 212 18.99 19.91 -14.54
C SER A 212 19.71 18.80 -13.75
N PRO A 213 21.01 18.53 -14.01
CA PRO A 213 21.81 17.66 -13.18
C PRO A 213 21.92 18.15 -11.72
N ASP A 214 21.75 19.46 -11.49
CA ASP A 214 21.76 20.09 -10.16
C ASP A 214 20.36 20.08 -9.50
N ARG A 215 19.35 19.48 -10.13
CA ARG A 215 18.00 19.36 -9.55
C ARG A 215 18.08 18.70 -8.18
N ALA A 216 17.50 19.36 -7.17
CA ALA A 216 17.49 18.88 -5.79
C ALA A 216 16.68 17.56 -5.69
N CYS A 217 17.29 16.57 -5.09
CA CYS A 217 16.73 15.23 -4.89
C CYS A 217 17.00 14.75 -3.46
N GLY A 218 16.36 13.67 -3.09
CA GLY A 218 16.64 12.96 -1.85
C GLY A 218 16.18 11.51 -1.92
N TYR A 219 16.63 10.70 -0.98
CA TYR A 219 16.09 9.36 -0.79
C TYR A 219 16.05 9.00 0.70
N VAL A 220 15.14 8.11 1.04
CA VAL A 220 14.99 7.60 2.40
C VAL A 220 14.97 6.07 2.36
N GLU A 221 15.80 5.47 3.19
CA GLU A 221 15.86 4.02 3.39
C GLU A 221 15.13 3.64 4.68
N ASN A 222 14.49 2.47 4.68
CA ASN A 222 13.84 1.87 5.85
C ASN A 222 12.86 2.82 6.57
N ILE A 223 12.04 3.55 5.82
CA ILE A 223 11.08 4.52 6.38
C ILE A 223 10.23 3.87 7.47
N GLY A 224 10.20 4.50 8.66
CA GLY A 224 9.40 4.03 9.81
C GLY A 224 9.86 2.71 10.42
N ARG A 225 11.09 2.31 10.17
CA ARG A 225 11.73 1.09 10.71
C ARG A 225 13.06 1.44 11.35
N ASP A 226 13.62 0.50 12.09
CA ASP A 226 14.98 0.64 12.61
C ASP A 226 15.97 0.87 11.47
N GLY A 227 16.86 1.84 11.67
CA GLY A 227 17.84 2.23 10.67
C GLY A 227 17.29 3.12 9.55
N THR A 228 16.20 3.87 9.76
CA THR A 228 15.77 4.93 8.85
C THR A 228 16.92 5.91 8.57
N ARG A 229 17.26 6.10 7.29
CA ARG A 229 18.31 7.04 6.83
C ARG A 229 17.79 7.90 5.71
N ALA A 230 18.07 9.19 5.79
CA ALA A 230 17.70 10.17 4.76
C ALA A 230 18.96 10.85 4.19
N HIS A 231 18.94 11.07 2.89
CA HIS A 231 20.02 11.74 2.17
C HIS A 231 19.44 12.75 1.19
N VAL A 232 20.06 13.91 1.10
CA VAL A 232 19.77 14.92 0.09
C VAL A 232 20.97 15.08 -0.82
N LEU A 233 20.72 15.20 -2.12
CA LEU A 233 21.75 15.24 -3.15
C LEU A 233 21.18 15.80 -4.46
N THR A 234 22.02 16.01 -5.48
CA THR A 234 21.56 16.43 -6.80
C THR A 234 21.15 15.22 -7.66
N LEU A 235 20.41 15.47 -8.75
CA LEU A 235 20.01 14.43 -9.71
C LEU A 235 21.23 13.74 -10.34
N GLY A 236 22.30 14.52 -10.65
CA GLY A 236 23.55 13.98 -11.16
C GLY A 236 24.25 13.04 -10.16
N GLN A 237 24.22 13.36 -8.88
CA GLN A 237 24.75 12.49 -7.82
C GLN A 237 23.87 11.27 -7.59
N LEU A 238 22.54 11.45 -7.60
CA LEU A 238 21.57 10.36 -7.43
C LEU A 238 21.74 9.30 -8.52
N ARG A 239 22.03 9.71 -9.75
CA ARG A 239 22.29 8.83 -10.90
C ARG A 239 23.35 7.76 -10.59
N GLU A 240 24.38 8.11 -9.82
CA GLU A 240 25.50 7.22 -9.49
C GLU A 240 25.33 6.57 -8.07
N THR A 241 24.22 6.85 -7.38
CA THR A 241 23.99 6.37 -6.02
C THR A 241 23.36 4.98 -6.05
N PRO A 242 23.98 3.97 -5.43
CA PRO A 242 23.35 2.67 -5.27
C PRO A 242 22.25 2.75 -4.21
N VAL A 243 21.09 2.18 -4.54
CA VAL A 243 19.94 2.08 -3.62
C VAL A 243 19.42 0.64 -3.57
N ASN A 244 18.63 0.34 -2.57
CA ASN A 244 18.03 -0.97 -2.37
C ASN A 244 16.49 -0.94 -2.49
N MET A 245 15.86 -2.10 -2.34
CA MET A 245 14.41 -2.23 -2.48
C MET A 245 13.59 -1.59 -1.34
N PHE A 246 14.23 -1.21 -0.24
CA PHE A 246 13.60 -0.52 0.90
C PHE A 246 13.78 1.00 0.83
N THR A 247 14.16 1.51 -0.32
CA THR A 247 14.41 2.93 -0.58
C THR A 247 13.23 3.55 -1.33
N THR A 248 12.82 4.74 -0.91
CA THR A 248 11.95 5.63 -1.67
C THR A 248 12.75 6.87 -2.07
N VAL A 249 12.71 7.22 -3.35
CA VAL A 249 13.48 8.33 -3.91
C VAL A 249 12.54 9.50 -4.21
N PHE A 250 13.04 10.72 -4.01
CA PHE A 250 12.31 11.96 -4.22
C PHE A 250 13.10 12.85 -5.17
N ILE A 251 12.48 13.20 -6.29
CA ILE A 251 13.03 14.12 -7.28
C ILE A 251 12.26 15.43 -7.13
N GLY A 252 12.96 16.52 -6.82
CA GLY A 252 12.32 17.82 -6.73
C GLY A 252 11.89 18.36 -8.11
N ASN A 253 11.18 19.47 -8.13
CA ASN A 253 10.87 20.24 -9.33
C ASN A 253 11.83 21.45 -9.48
N SER A 254 11.55 22.38 -10.41
CA SER A 254 12.37 23.57 -10.65
C SER A 254 12.48 24.52 -9.45
N LYS A 255 11.55 24.41 -8.47
CA LYS A 255 11.50 25.24 -7.24
C LYS A 255 12.03 24.51 -6.01
N SER A 256 12.50 23.28 -6.18
CA SER A 256 13.03 22.48 -5.07
C SER A 256 14.47 22.88 -4.78
N VAL A 257 14.81 23.00 -3.50
CA VAL A 257 16.14 23.36 -3.02
C VAL A 257 16.55 22.46 -1.87
N ILE A 258 17.87 22.29 -1.71
CA ILE A 258 18.46 21.66 -0.53
C ILE A 258 18.74 22.75 0.50
N MET A 259 18.18 22.63 1.69
CA MET A 259 18.38 23.52 2.83
C MET A 259 19.00 22.74 3.99
N GLY A 260 20.32 22.79 4.11
CA GLY A 260 21.06 21.95 5.05
C GLY A 260 20.87 20.45 4.72
N ASP A 261 20.27 19.71 5.62
CA ASP A 261 19.94 18.29 5.45
C ASP A 261 18.50 18.03 4.93
N LYS A 262 17.79 19.09 4.48
CA LYS A 262 16.40 19.02 4.05
C LYS A 262 16.22 19.29 2.57
N LEU A 263 15.25 18.59 1.97
CA LEU A 263 14.75 18.81 0.62
C LEU A 263 13.40 19.54 0.71
N VAL A 264 13.31 20.73 0.15
CA VAL A 264 12.13 21.60 0.26
C VAL A 264 11.70 22.09 -1.11
N THR A 265 10.42 21.95 -1.43
CA THR A 265 9.80 22.50 -2.63
C THR A 265 8.97 23.73 -2.24
N GLY A 266 9.38 24.92 -2.69
CA GLY A 266 8.72 26.18 -2.40
C GLY A 266 7.40 26.35 -3.14
N ARG A 267 6.39 26.92 -2.46
CA ARG A 267 5.08 27.28 -3.07
C ARG A 267 5.07 28.67 -3.70
N GLY A 268 6.17 29.43 -3.55
CA GLY A 268 6.28 30.76 -4.11
C GLY A 268 5.77 31.89 -3.22
N TYR A 269 5.61 31.64 -1.91
CA TYR A 269 5.35 32.71 -0.96
C TYR A 269 6.53 33.71 -0.96
N ARG A 270 6.23 35.00 -0.91
CA ARG A 270 7.22 36.05 -0.61
C ARG A 270 7.43 36.08 0.89
N ILE A 271 8.61 35.76 1.33
CA ILE A 271 9.02 35.79 2.74
C ILE A 271 9.89 37.02 2.94
#